data_479d613f356a619b6f6ce42b49b3cc7f
#
_entry.id   479d613f356a619b6f6ce42b49b3cc7f
#
_cell.length_a   1.000
_cell.length_b   1.000
_cell.length_c   1.000
_cell.angle_alpha   90.00
_cell.angle_beta   90.00
_cell.angle_gamma   90.00
#
_symmetry.space_group_name_H-M   'P 1'
#
loop_
_entity.id
_entity.type
_entity.pdbx_description
1 polymer ?
#
loop_
_entity_poly.entity_id
_entity_poly.type
_entity_poly.pdbx_seq_one_letter_code
_entity_poly.pdbx_strand_id
1 'polypeptide(L)'
;IELLNQGWTVANKTVLKLMRSLGLVCKVRRKKRYNSYPGEQGSIAPNVLNREFDADAPNQKWVTDVTEFSVGDRKLYLSPVMDLFDRQIIAHSISTSPNLALTNTSLCQALTCLQPGQQPLVHSDQGFQYQHISWQALLEGAGAVQSMSRKGNCYDNAVMENFFGHLKEELFHHVRFLSTDALEAALHEYIRWYNTERISTKLEGLSPVQYRAQALAA
;
A
#
# COMPACT_ATOMS: atom_id res chain seq x y z
N ILE A 1 -7.95 18.30 -10.95
CA ILE A 1 -8.24 17.05 -11.70
C ILE A 1 -9.66 16.58 -11.36
N GLU A 2 -10.04 16.48 -10.09
CA GLU A 2 -11.40 16.06 -9.71
C GLU A 2 -12.49 16.97 -10.31
N LEU A 3 -12.30 18.28 -10.26
CA LEU A 3 -13.24 19.22 -10.89
C LEU A 3 -13.33 19.02 -12.41
N LEU A 4 -12.21 18.72 -13.07
CA LEU A 4 -12.19 18.41 -14.50
C LEU A 4 -12.94 17.10 -14.80
N ASN A 5 -12.76 16.06 -13.99
CA ASN A 5 -13.49 14.78 -14.10
C ASN A 5 -15.00 14.98 -13.96
N GLN A 6 -15.44 15.97 -13.16
CA GLN A 6 -16.83 16.37 -13.00
C GLN A 6 -17.33 17.36 -14.08
N GLY A 7 -16.52 17.66 -15.08
CA GLY A 7 -16.89 18.55 -16.20
C GLY A 7 -16.69 20.05 -15.94
N TRP A 8 -16.04 20.43 -14.81
CA TRP A 8 -15.77 21.84 -14.51
C TRP A 8 -14.45 22.31 -15.10
N THR A 9 -14.45 23.37 -15.85
CA THR A 9 -13.24 24.03 -16.36
C THR A 9 -12.92 25.23 -15.46
N VAL A 10 -12.01 25.06 -14.51
CA VAL A 10 -11.64 26.07 -13.53
C VAL A 10 -10.12 26.26 -13.48
N ALA A 11 -9.65 27.51 -13.52
CA ALA A 11 -8.22 27.79 -13.38
C ALA A 11 -7.71 27.48 -11.96
N ASN A 12 -6.49 26.96 -11.84
CA ASN A 12 -5.86 26.61 -10.55
C ASN A 12 -5.85 27.79 -9.55
N LYS A 13 -5.65 29.03 -10.02
CA LYS A 13 -5.71 30.23 -9.17
C LYS A 13 -7.10 30.45 -8.55
N THR A 14 -8.15 30.17 -9.32
CA THR A 14 -9.55 30.25 -8.84
C THR A 14 -9.84 29.19 -7.79
N VAL A 15 -9.40 27.94 -8.02
CA VAL A 15 -9.53 26.86 -7.04
C VAL A 15 -8.83 27.24 -5.72
N LEU A 16 -7.60 27.73 -5.80
CA LEU A 16 -6.84 28.16 -4.61
C LEU A 16 -7.55 29.30 -3.86
N LYS A 17 -8.14 30.26 -4.57
CA LYS A 17 -8.91 31.38 -3.97
C LYS A 17 -10.15 30.84 -3.24
N LEU A 18 -10.88 29.93 -3.86
CA LEU A 18 -12.06 29.28 -3.26
C LEU A 18 -11.69 28.44 -2.03
N MET A 19 -10.64 27.65 -2.11
CA MET A 19 -10.15 26.89 -0.95
C MET A 19 -9.84 27.83 0.23
N ARG A 20 -9.14 28.94 -0.01
CA ARG A 20 -8.82 29.93 1.03
C ARG A 20 -10.07 30.57 1.63
N SER A 21 -11.04 30.95 0.80
CA SER A 21 -12.30 31.55 1.29
C SER A 21 -13.16 30.58 2.10
N LEU A 22 -13.02 29.28 1.84
CA LEU A 22 -13.70 28.20 2.58
C LEU A 22 -12.89 27.68 3.78
N GLY A 23 -11.73 28.27 4.08
CA GLY A 23 -10.85 27.82 5.16
C GLY A 23 -10.22 26.44 4.91
N LEU A 24 -10.22 25.96 3.67
CA LEU A 24 -9.65 24.66 3.30
C LEU A 24 -8.13 24.78 3.14
N VAL A 25 -7.42 23.89 3.82
CA VAL A 25 -5.94 23.82 3.78
C VAL A 25 -5.52 22.45 3.30
N CYS A 26 -4.59 22.41 2.33
CA CYS A 26 -4.00 21.16 1.89
C CYS A 26 -3.14 20.56 3.01
N LYS A 27 -3.41 19.31 3.40
CA LYS A 27 -2.61 18.57 4.37
C LYS A 27 -1.39 18.00 3.65
N VAL A 28 -0.21 18.55 3.93
CA VAL A 28 1.05 18.14 3.31
C VAL A 28 1.81 17.26 4.27
N ARG A 29 2.17 16.06 3.79
CA ARG A 29 3.01 15.10 4.52
C ARG A 29 4.37 15.70 4.86
N ARG A 30 4.77 15.66 6.14
CA ARG A 30 6.12 16.01 6.58
C ARG A 30 7.06 14.81 6.40
N LYS A 31 8.24 15.04 5.81
CA LYS A 31 9.29 14.00 5.74
C LYS A 31 9.72 13.65 7.18
N LYS A 32 9.58 12.39 7.57
CA LYS A 32 10.12 11.83 8.82
C LYS A 32 11.35 10.98 8.50
N ARG A 33 12.34 10.95 9.42
CA ARG A 33 13.46 10.00 9.35
C ARG A 33 12.92 8.58 9.54
N TYR A 34 13.35 7.68 8.69
CA TYR A 34 13.05 6.26 8.77
C TYR A 34 14.02 5.58 9.76
N ASN A 35 13.50 4.70 10.62
CA ASN A 35 14.28 3.78 11.45
C ASN A 35 13.83 2.36 11.10
N SER A 36 14.74 1.57 10.52
CA SER A 36 14.52 0.14 10.32
C SER A 36 14.92 -0.64 11.56
N TYR A 37 14.13 -1.66 11.92
CA TYR A 37 14.45 -2.60 12.99
C TYR A 37 15.38 -3.69 12.44
N PRO A 38 16.55 -3.98 13.06
CA PRO A 38 17.39 -5.09 12.65
C PRO A 38 16.78 -6.40 13.13
N GLY A 39 16.13 -7.15 12.23
CA GLY A 39 15.62 -8.49 12.50
C GLY A 39 16.72 -9.56 12.52
N GLU A 40 16.40 -10.74 13.09
CA GLU A 40 17.26 -11.93 13.05
C GLU A 40 17.44 -12.43 11.61
N GLN A 41 18.60 -13.07 11.34
CA GLN A 41 18.99 -13.49 9.99
C GLN A 41 18.21 -14.76 9.58
N GLY A 42 17.28 -14.62 8.65
CA GLY A 42 16.69 -15.70 7.86
C GLY A 42 17.26 -15.73 6.44
N SER A 43 16.61 -16.45 5.52
CA SER A 43 16.99 -16.47 4.10
C SER A 43 16.56 -15.18 3.41
N ILE A 44 17.52 -14.42 2.89
CA ILE A 44 17.31 -13.15 2.18
C ILE A 44 17.29 -13.41 0.68
N ALA A 45 16.19 -13.10 0.02
CA ALA A 45 16.08 -13.16 -1.43
C ALA A 45 16.78 -11.96 -2.11
N PRO A 46 17.27 -12.12 -3.35
CA PRO A 46 17.86 -11.01 -4.10
C PRO A 46 16.84 -9.91 -4.40
N ASN A 47 17.30 -8.67 -4.58
CA ASN A 47 16.44 -7.57 -5.03
C ASN A 47 16.22 -7.67 -6.55
N VAL A 48 15.21 -8.44 -6.95
CA VAL A 48 14.83 -8.63 -8.35
C VAL A 48 14.03 -7.43 -8.86
N LEU A 49 13.21 -6.78 -8.01
CA LEU A 49 12.42 -5.60 -8.39
C LEU A 49 13.28 -4.43 -8.84
N ASN A 50 14.46 -4.25 -8.22
CA ASN A 50 15.48 -3.26 -8.59
C ASN A 50 14.92 -1.83 -8.84
N ARG A 51 13.88 -1.43 -8.08
CA ARG A 51 13.15 -0.15 -8.19
C ARG A 51 12.35 0.03 -9.49
N GLU A 52 12.14 -1.02 -10.24
CA GLU A 52 11.26 -1.01 -11.42
C GLU A 52 9.79 -1.10 -10.98
N PHE A 53 9.28 0.00 -10.42
CA PHE A 53 7.95 0.06 -9.81
C PHE A 53 6.80 0.18 -10.80
N ASP A 54 7.02 0.06 -12.08
CA ASP A 54 5.97 0.03 -13.10
C ASP A 54 5.75 -1.41 -13.57
N ALA A 55 4.51 -1.72 -13.91
CA ALA A 55 4.08 -3.01 -14.45
C ALA A 55 3.15 -2.76 -15.63
N ASP A 56 3.24 -3.61 -16.67
CA ASP A 56 2.46 -3.45 -17.90
C ASP A 56 1.08 -4.09 -17.81
N ALA A 57 0.88 -5.00 -16.84
CA ALA A 57 -0.39 -5.67 -16.63
C ALA A 57 -0.60 -5.99 -15.13
N PRO A 58 -1.86 -6.20 -14.70
CA PRO A 58 -2.17 -6.63 -13.35
C PRO A 58 -1.46 -7.95 -12.98
N ASN A 59 -1.14 -8.08 -11.71
CA ASN A 59 -0.54 -9.28 -11.13
C ASN A 59 0.85 -9.66 -11.67
N GLN A 60 1.59 -8.70 -12.24
CA GLN A 60 3.00 -8.91 -12.59
C GLN A 60 3.95 -8.64 -11.42
N LYS A 61 3.72 -7.55 -10.69
CA LYS A 61 4.59 -7.11 -9.60
C LYS A 61 3.74 -6.64 -8.43
N TRP A 62 3.95 -7.25 -7.28
CA TRP A 62 3.31 -6.85 -6.02
C TRP A 62 4.34 -6.34 -5.03
N VAL A 63 3.95 -5.39 -4.20
CA VAL A 63 4.76 -4.92 -3.07
C VAL A 63 3.96 -5.05 -1.78
N THR A 64 4.65 -5.36 -0.70
CA THR A 64 4.07 -5.50 0.64
C THR A 64 5.02 -4.98 1.71
N ASP A 65 4.47 -4.61 2.84
CA ASP A 65 5.18 -4.17 4.04
C ASP A 65 4.22 -4.18 5.23
N VAL A 66 4.72 -4.00 6.44
CA VAL A 66 3.91 -3.90 7.65
C VAL A 66 4.04 -2.51 8.26
N THR A 67 2.91 -1.90 8.60
CA THR A 67 2.91 -0.65 9.35
C THR A 67 2.18 -0.77 10.67
N GLU A 68 2.67 -0.03 11.67
CA GLU A 68 2.12 0.02 13.03
C GLU A 68 1.33 1.30 13.27
N PHE A 69 0.25 1.17 14.03
CA PHE A 69 -0.55 2.25 14.60
C PHE A 69 -0.65 2.08 16.11
N SER A 70 -0.55 3.19 16.87
CA SER A 70 -0.72 3.18 18.34
C SER A 70 -2.05 3.85 18.71
N VAL A 71 -2.88 3.13 19.46
CA VAL A 71 -4.16 3.62 20.00
C VAL A 71 -4.11 3.47 21.52
N GLY A 72 -3.80 4.57 22.22
CA GLY A 72 -3.49 4.54 23.63
C GLY A 72 -2.25 3.69 23.90
N ASP A 73 -2.39 2.68 24.75
CA ASP A 73 -1.37 1.69 25.12
C ASP A 73 -1.39 0.42 24.22
N ARG A 74 -2.33 0.34 23.29
CA ARG A 74 -2.47 -0.79 22.36
C ARG A 74 -1.89 -0.46 20.98
N LYS A 75 -1.51 -1.53 20.27
CA LYS A 75 -1.00 -1.44 18.90
C LYS A 75 -1.89 -2.21 17.93
N LEU A 76 -1.97 -1.70 16.72
CA LEU A 76 -2.61 -2.37 15.60
C LEU A 76 -1.63 -2.35 14.41
N TYR A 77 -1.56 -3.46 13.69
CA TYR A 77 -0.65 -3.65 12.55
C TYR A 77 -1.47 -3.92 11.30
N LEU A 78 -1.06 -3.31 10.19
CA LEU A 78 -1.64 -3.52 8.87
C LEU A 78 -0.58 -4.07 7.93
N SER A 79 -0.91 -5.16 7.23
CA SER A 79 -0.11 -5.76 6.16
C SER A 79 -0.91 -5.76 4.85
N PRO A 80 -0.74 -4.75 3.99
CA PRO A 80 -1.35 -4.72 2.67
C PRO A 80 -0.45 -5.38 1.62
N VAL A 81 -1.07 -5.89 0.56
CA VAL A 81 -0.43 -6.27 -0.69
C VAL A 81 -0.94 -5.35 -1.79
N MET A 82 -0.04 -4.64 -2.46
CA MET A 82 -0.35 -3.68 -3.52
C MET A 82 0.13 -4.19 -4.86
N ASP A 83 -0.73 -4.14 -5.86
CA ASP A 83 -0.35 -4.35 -7.25
C ASP A 83 0.31 -3.08 -7.83
N LEU A 84 1.49 -3.22 -8.43
CA LEU A 84 2.22 -2.10 -9.00
C LEU A 84 1.64 -1.59 -10.32
N PHE A 85 0.78 -2.34 -10.97
CA PHE A 85 0.13 -1.92 -12.21
C PHE A 85 -0.74 -0.67 -12.02
N ASP A 86 -1.62 -0.71 -11.04
CA ASP A 86 -2.60 0.35 -10.78
C ASP A 86 -2.58 0.89 -9.34
N ARG A 87 -1.65 0.41 -8.53
CA ARG A 87 -1.52 0.77 -7.10
C ARG A 87 -2.71 0.31 -6.23
N GLN A 88 -3.53 -0.61 -6.73
CA GLN A 88 -4.62 -1.18 -5.96
C GLN A 88 -4.10 -2.01 -4.78
N ILE A 89 -4.67 -1.82 -3.60
CA ILE A 89 -4.50 -2.76 -2.49
C ILE A 89 -5.39 -3.96 -2.78
N ILE A 90 -4.79 -5.05 -3.26
CA ILE A 90 -5.51 -6.25 -3.69
C ILE A 90 -5.88 -7.16 -2.53
N ALA A 91 -5.13 -7.07 -1.43
CA ALA A 91 -5.41 -7.78 -0.19
C ALA A 91 -4.81 -7.02 0.99
N HIS A 92 -5.35 -7.24 2.18
CA HIS A 92 -4.77 -6.74 3.42
C HIS A 92 -5.23 -7.56 4.62
N SER A 93 -4.43 -7.56 5.66
CA SER A 93 -4.79 -8.12 6.96
C SER A 93 -4.44 -7.15 8.07
N ILE A 94 -5.17 -7.22 9.17
CA ILE A 94 -5.00 -6.39 10.35
C ILE A 94 -4.88 -7.31 11.57
N SER A 95 -4.00 -6.96 12.52
CA SER A 95 -3.80 -7.73 13.75
C SER A 95 -3.25 -6.85 14.86
N THR A 96 -3.45 -7.26 16.09
CA THR A 96 -2.82 -6.65 17.28
C THR A 96 -1.37 -7.10 17.48
N SER A 97 -0.87 -8.02 16.65
CA SER A 97 0.50 -8.55 16.72
C SER A 97 1.12 -8.64 15.33
N PRO A 98 2.40 -8.21 15.14
CA PRO A 98 3.11 -8.30 13.87
C PRO A 98 3.72 -9.70 13.66
N ASN A 99 2.91 -10.74 13.82
CA ASN A 99 3.31 -12.13 13.71
C ASN A 99 3.27 -12.64 12.25
N LEU A 100 3.69 -13.90 12.04
CA LEU A 100 3.66 -14.54 10.73
C LEU A 100 2.25 -14.66 10.14
N ALA A 101 1.24 -14.85 10.98
CA ALA A 101 -0.14 -14.96 10.52
C ALA A 101 -0.61 -13.67 9.85
N LEU A 102 -0.19 -12.49 10.33
CA LEU A 102 -0.53 -11.21 9.74
C LEU A 102 -0.11 -11.15 8.25
N THR A 103 1.15 -11.41 7.94
CA THR A 103 1.65 -11.31 6.56
C THR A 103 1.19 -12.49 5.70
N ASN A 104 1.20 -13.71 6.24
CA ASN A 104 0.75 -14.90 5.49
C ASN A 104 -0.73 -14.80 5.09
N THR A 105 -1.59 -14.24 5.95
CA THR A 105 -3.02 -14.06 5.64
C THR A 105 -3.21 -13.08 4.48
N SER A 106 -2.53 -11.93 4.49
CA SER A 106 -2.63 -10.97 3.38
C SER A 106 -2.09 -11.56 2.08
N LEU A 107 -0.99 -12.34 2.13
CA LEU A 107 -0.47 -13.02 0.95
C LEU A 107 -1.45 -14.08 0.43
N CYS A 108 -1.98 -14.94 1.30
CA CYS A 108 -2.96 -15.96 0.88
C CYS A 108 -4.17 -15.33 0.19
N GLN A 109 -4.70 -14.23 0.74
CA GLN A 109 -5.80 -13.49 0.11
C GLN A 109 -5.39 -12.92 -1.26
N ALA A 110 -4.20 -12.33 -1.39
CA ALA A 110 -3.71 -11.81 -2.66
C ALA A 110 -3.57 -12.94 -3.71
N LEU A 111 -3.04 -14.09 -3.31
CA LEU A 111 -2.85 -15.24 -4.21
C LEU A 111 -4.18 -15.77 -4.77
N THR A 112 -5.31 -15.59 -4.07
CA THR A 112 -6.63 -15.97 -4.62
C THR A 112 -7.09 -15.09 -5.80
N CYS A 113 -6.45 -13.93 -6.01
CA CYS A 113 -6.76 -13.04 -7.14
C CYS A 113 -6.07 -13.47 -8.44
N LEU A 114 -5.12 -14.42 -8.37
CA LEU A 114 -4.37 -14.86 -9.53
C LEU A 114 -5.22 -15.73 -10.49
N GLN A 115 -5.05 -15.47 -11.77
CA GLN A 115 -5.56 -16.36 -12.82
C GLN A 115 -4.52 -17.44 -13.14
N PRO A 116 -4.93 -18.58 -13.70
CA PRO A 116 -4.01 -19.62 -14.13
C PRO A 116 -2.88 -19.08 -15.00
N GLY A 117 -1.63 -19.41 -14.66
CA GLY A 117 -0.43 -18.97 -15.35
C GLY A 117 0.15 -17.63 -14.92
N GLN A 118 -0.51 -16.87 -14.05
CA GLN A 118 0.06 -15.64 -13.47
C GLN A 118 1.06 -16.00 -12.36
N GLN A 119 2.24 -15.41 -12.41
CA GLN A 119 3.34 -15.63 -11.47
C GLN A 119 3.95 -14.27 -11.06
N PRO A 120 3.39 -13.61 -10.05
CA PRO A 120 3.85 -12.28 -9.67
C PRO A 120 5.24 -12.30 -9.06
N LEU A 121 5.99 -11.22 -9.28
CA LEU A 121 7.12 -10.83 -8.45
C LEU A 121 6.56 -10.19 -7.17
N VAL A 122 6.85 -10.75 -5.99
CA VAL A 122 6.40 -10.22 -4.69
C VAL A 122 7.58 -9.62 -3.95
N HIS A 123 7.58 -8.31 -3.79
CA HIS A 123 8.67 -7.56 -3.16
C HIS A 123 8.29 -7.07 -1.76
N SER A 124 9.22 -7.23 -0.82
CA SER A 124 9.10 -6.77 0.56
C SER A 124 10.40 -6.16 1.08
N ASP A 125 10.39 -5.62 2.28
CA ASP A 125 11.60 -5.39 3.05
C ASP A 125 12.21 -6.72 3.57
N GLN A 126 13.29 -6.63 4.39
CA GLN A 126 13.91 -7.78 5.02
C GLN A 126 13.30 -8.09 6.40
N GLY A 127 12.02 -7.82 6.63
CA GLY A 127 11.33 -8.19 7.86
C GLY A 127 11.37 -9.70 8.10
N PHE A 128 11.42 -10.13 9.36
CA PHE A 128 11.52 -11.56 9.73
C PHE A 128 10.37 -12.40 9.16
N GLN A 129 9.19 -11.80 9.01
CA GLN A 129 8.00 -12.46 8.45
C GLN A 129 8.24 -12.93 7.01
N TYR A 130 8.92 -12.10 6.21
CA TYR A 130 9.19 -12.36 4.80
C TYR A 130 10.37 -13.32 4.58
N GLN A 131 11.23 -13.49 5.59
CA GLN A 131 12.34 -14.43 5.60
C GLN A 131 11.94 -15.83 6.07
N HIS A 132 10.74 -15.96 6.64
CA HIS A 132 10.29 -17.21 7.24
C HIS A 132 9.84 -18.23 6.17
N ILE A 133 10.10 -19.50 6.45
CA ILE A 133 9.81 -20.61 5.52
C ILE A 133 8.32 -20.70 5.12
N SER A 134 7.40 -20.32 6.02
CA SER A 134 5.97 -20.31 5.70
C SER A 134 5.60 -19.29 4.61
N TRP A 135 6.25 -18.13 4.58
CA TRP A 135 6.09 -17.13 3.52
C TRP A 135 6.65 -17.64 2.19
N GLN A 136 7.85 -18.21 2.22
CA GLN A 136 8.52 -18.77 1.04
C GLN A 136 7.71 -19.92 0.44
N ALA A 137 7.16 -20.81 1.28
CA ALA A 137 6.34 -21.93 0.82
C ALA A 137 5.03 -21.46 0.14
N LEU A 138 4.42 -20.36 0.60
CA LEU A 138 3.24 -19.77 -0.05
C LEU A 138 3.59 -19.22 -1.44
N LEU A 139 4.73 -18.52 -1.57
CA LEU A 139 5.19 -18.00 -2.85
C LEU A 139 5.55 -19.13 -3.83
N GLU A 140 6.29 -20.12 -3.36
CA GLU A 140 6.68 -21.29 -4.15
C GLU A 140 5.47 -22.06 -4.64
N GLY A 141 4.48 -22.31 -3.77
CA GLY A 141 3.24 -22.99 -4.12
C GLY A 141 2.42 -22.27 -5.18
N ALA A 142 2.56 -20.96 -5.29
CA ALA A 142 1.92 -20.14 -6.33
C ALA A 142 2.82 -19.89 -7.56
N GLY A 143 4.06 -20.38 -7.56
CA GLY A 143 5.04 -20.07 -8.60
C GLY A 143 5.48 -18.59 -8.63
N ALA A 144 5.24 -17.85 -7.54
CA ALA A 144 5.60 -16.44 -7.42
C ALA A 144 7.10 -16.28 -7.11
N VAL A 145 7.68 -15.17 -7.58
CA VAL A 145 9.09 -14.85 -7.38
C VAL A 145 9.25 -13.93 -6.18
N GLN A 146 10.06 -14.34 -5.20
CA GLN A 146 10.39 -13.48 -4.05
C GLN A 146 11.45 -12.46 -4.40
N SER A 147 11.25 -11.22 -3.96
CA SER A 147 12.23 -10.14 -4.04
C SER A 147 12.28 -9.39 -2.72
N MET A 148 13.49 -8.98 -2.28
CA MET A 148 13.65 -8.23 -1.04
C MET A 148 14.47 -6.97 -1.25
N SER A 149 14.13 -5.91 -0.54
CA SER A 149 14.90 -4.67 -0.48
C SER A 149 16.33 -4.93 0.00
N ARG A 150 17.29 -4.15 -0.46
CA ARG A 150 18.66 -4.17 0.09
C ARG A 150 18.63 -3.64 1.52
N LYS A 151 19.49 -4.19 2.37
CA LYS A 151 19.56 -3.80 3.80
C LYS A 151 19.78 -2.28 3.95
N GLY A 152 18.92 -1.65 4.74
CA GLY A 152 19.01 -0.21 5.04
C GLY A 152 18.68 0.71 3.85
N ASN A 153 18.10 0.21 2.77
CA ASN A 153 17.77 1.00 1.59
C ASN A 153 16.24 1.21 1.47
N CYS A 154 15.74 2.29 2.08
CA CYS A 154 14.32 2.65 2.05
C CYS A 154 13.78 2.92 0.63
N TYR A 155 14.63 3.29 -0.32
CA TYR A 155 14.19 3.55 -1.70
C TYR A 155 13.72 2.28 -2.43
N ASP A 156 14.11 1.09 -1.96
CA ASP A 156 13.75 -0.16 -2.60
C ASP A 156 12.28 -0.55 -2.35
N ASN A 157 11.63 0.00 -1.30
CA ASN A 157 10.18 -0.16 -1.03
C ASN A 157 9.43 1.19 -0.96
N ALA A 158 9.89 2.19 -1.70
CA ALA A 158 9.39 3.55 -1.66
C ALA A 158 7.88 3.68 -1.96
N VAL A 159 7.30 2.74 -2.72
CA VAL A 159 5.87 2.75 -3.06
C VAL A 159 5.03 2.45 -1.83
N MET A 160 5.40 1.44 -1.03
CA MET A 160 4.69 1.14 0.21
C MET A 160 4.87 2.22 1.27
N GLU A 161 6.09 2.78 1.39
CA GLU A 161 6.32 3.92 2.27
C GLU A 161 5.45 5.13 1.91
N ASN A 162 5.27 5.38 0.61
CA ASN A 162 4.40 6.46 0.13
C ASN A 162 2.93 6.19 0.47
N PHE A 163 2.45 4.97 0.23
CA PHE A 163 1.09 4.55 0.61
C PHE A 163 0.84 4.72 2.11
N PHE A 164 1.73 4.20 2.96
CA PHE A 164 1.60 4.35 4.41
C PHE A 164 1.64 5.81 4.86
N GLY A 165 2.43 6.63 4.18
CA GLY A 165 2.46 8.05 4.46
C GLY A 165 1.15 8.75 4.15
N HIS A 166 0.50 8.43 3.04
CA HIS A 166 -0.83 8.95 2.72
C HIS A 166 -1.89 8.44 3.70
N LEU A 167 -1.94 7.13 3.93
CA LEU A 167 -2.85 6.53 4.89
C LEU A 167 -2.75 7.19 6.28
N LYS A 168 -1.54 7.37 6.80
CA LYS A 168 -1.34 7.99 8.12
C LYS A 168 -1.72 9.46 8.12
N GLU A 169 -1.43 10.20 7.06
CA GLU A 169 -1.77 11.62 6.97
C GLU A 169 -3.27 11.84 6.74
N GLU A 170 -3.89 11.06 5.87
CA GLU A 170 -5.28 11.25 5.47
C GLU A 170 -6.26 10.69 6.51
N LEU A 171 -5.91 9.58 7.20
CA LEU A 171 -6.78 8.93 8.17
C LEU A 171 -6.31 9.11 9.62
N PHE A 172 -5.05 8.81 9.94
CA PHE A 172 -4.65 8.54 11.32
C PHE A 172 -4.24 9.79 12.10
N HIS A 173 -3.44 10.70 11.51
CA HIS A 173 -2.85 11.81 12.26
C HIS A 173 -3.84 12.90 12.68
N HIS A 174 -5.02 12.94 12.07
CA HIS A 174 -6.02 13.99 12.31
C HIS A 174 -7.28 13.49 13.04
N VAL A 175 -7.31 12.21 13.39
CA VAL A 175 -8.42 11.58 14.11
C VAL A 175 -7.91 10.91 15.37
N ARG A 176 -8.59 11.11 16.49
CA ARG A 176 -8.32 10.40 17.73
C ARG A 176 -9.20 9.15 17.80
N PHE A 177 -8.62 8.00 17.61
CA PHE A 177 -9.32 6.74 17.78
C PHE A 177 -9.40 6.35 19.25
N LEU A 178 -10.57 5.91 19.70
CA LEU A 178 -10.84 5.53 21.08
C LEU A 178 -10.60 4.04 21.35
N SER A 179 -10.57 3.21 20.30
CA SER A 179 -10.30 1.77 20.40
C SER A 179 -9.57 1.26 19.15
N THR A 180 -8.94 0.11 19.27
CA THR A 180 -8.36 -0.63 18.14
C THR A 180 -9.41 -1.03 17.12
N ASP A 181 -10.60 -1.44 17.56
CA ASP A 181 -11.70 -1.86 16.69
C ASP A 181 -12.24 -0.70 15.84
N ALA A 182 -12.32 0.51 16.43
CA ALA A 182 -12.69 1.71 15.68
C ALA A 182 -11.64 2.08 14.62
N LEU A 183 -10.34 1.92 14.92
CA LEU A 183 -9.28 2.11 13.94
C LEU A 183 -9.31 1.03 12.86
N GLU A 184 -9.52 -0.24 13.23
CA GLU A 184 -9.61 -1.35 12.28
C GLU A 184 -10.73 -1.14 11.27
N ALA A 185 -11.93 -0.78 11.73
CA ALA A 185 -13.05 -0.44 10.86
C ALA A 185 -12.72 0.74 9.91
N ALA A 186 -12.06 1.78 10.44
CA ALA A 186 -11.65 2.93 9.64
C ALA A 186 -10.54 2.58 8.62
N LEU A 187 -9.63 1.64 8.93
CA LEU A 187 -8.62 1.15 7.98
C LEU A 187 -9.26 0.38 6.83
N HIS A 188 -10.24 -0.48 7.10
CA HIS A 188 -10.99 -1.19 6.05
C HIS A 188 -11.70 -0.20 5.11
N GLU A 189 -12.38 0.79 5.69
CA GLU A 189 -13.09 1.82 4.92
C GLU A 189 -12.12 2.71 4.13
N TYR A 190 -10.97 3.08 4.70
CA TYR A 190 -9.94 3.84 3.99
C TYR A 190 -9.40 3.07 2.79
N ILE A 191 -9.11 1.76 2.93
CA ILE A 191 -8.60 0.94 1.83
C ILE A 191 -9.66 0.82 0.73
N ARG A 192 -10.94 0.63 1.09
CA ARG A 192 -12.05 0.65 0.14
C ARG A 192 -12.07 1.97 -0.64
N TRP A 193 -12.11 3.10 0.08
CA TRP A 193 -12.12 4.44 -0.52
C TRP A 193 -10.86 4.70 -1.37
N TYR A 194 -9.68 4.32 -0.88
CA TYR A 194 -8.43 4.43 -1.61
C TYR A 194 -8.49 3.72 -2.96
N ASN A 195 -9.03 2.51 -2.99
CA ASN A 195 -9.13 1.72 -4.19
C ASN A 195 -10.20 2.23 -5.18
N THR A 196 -11.33 2.72 -4.69
CA THR A 196 -12.51 3.01 -5.52
C THR A 196 -12.72 4.49 -5.83
N GLU A 197 -12.24 5.39 -4.99
CA GLU A 197 -12.60 6.81 -5.05
C GLU A 197 -11.38 7.75 -5.04
N ARG A 198 -10.27 7.36 -4.35
CA ARG A 198 -9.10 8.22 -4.23
C ARG A 198 -8.37 8.36 -5.56
N ILE A 199 -8.46 9.53 -6.18
CA ILE A 199 -7.77 9.84 -7.43
C ILE A 199 -6.25 10.03 -7.24
N SER A 200 -5.48 9.66 -8.25
CA SER A 200 -4.02 9.82 -8.26
C SER A 200 -3.55 10.44 -9.58
N THR A 201 -2.61 11.40 -9.48
CA THR A 201 -1.97 11.98 -10.68
C THR A 201 -1.18 10.94 -11.48
N LYS A 202 -0.62 9.92 -10.80
CA LYS A 202 0.07 8.80 -11.47
C LYS A 202 -0.89 7.92 -12.28
N LEU A 203 -2.15 7.89 -11.92
CA LEU A 203 -3.22 7.15 -12.59
C LEU A 203 -4.12 8.08 -13.41
N GLU A 204 -3.56 9.16 -13.95
CA GLU A 204 -4.25 10.13 -14.83
C GLU A 204 -5.50 10.76 -14.21
N GLY A 205 -5.56 10.83 -12.87
CA GLY A 205 -6.71 11.36 -12.15
C GLY A 205 -7.81 10.33 -11.87
N LEU A 206 -7.51 9.05 -12.05
CA LEU A 206 -8.40 7.95 -11.75
C LEU A 206 -8.07 7.32 -10.38
N SER A 207 -9.02 6.60 -9.82
CA SER A 207 -8.77 5.69 -8.72
C SER A 207 -8.13 4.38 -9.24
N PRO A 208 -7.47 3.58 -8.37
CA PRO A 208 -6.89 2.30 -8.76
C PRO A 208 -7.85 1.40 -9.55
N VAL A 209 -9.07 1.21 -9.05
CA VAL A 209 -10.09 0.38 -9.70
C VAL A 209 -10.53 0.95 -11.04
N GLN A 210 -10.73 2.27 -11.13
CA GLN A 210 -11.11 2.94 -12.40
C GLN A 210 -9.99 2.79 -13.44
N TYR A 211 -8.73 3.00 -13.04
CA TYR A 211 -7.58 2.85 -13.92
C TYR A 211 -7.48 1.41 -14.46
N ARG A 212 -7.60 0.39 -13.57
CA ARG A 212 -7.60 -1.02 -13.97
C ARG A 212 -8.72 -1.32 -14.97
N ALA A 213 -9.93 -0.87 -14.68
CA ALA A 213 -11.09 -1.11 -15.55
C ALA A 213 -10.90 -0.48 -16.93
N GLN A 214 -10.38 0.74 -17.01
CA GLN A 214 -10.10 1.42 -18.28
C GLN A 214 -8.98 0.73 -19.07
N ALA A 215 -7.88 0.36 -18.42
CA ALA A 215 -6.74 -0.28 -19.07
C ALA A 215 -7.06 -1.68 -19.60
N LEU A 216 -7.96 -2.43 -18.93
CA LEU A 216 -8.38 -3.75 -19.39
C LEU A 216 -9.48 -3.72 -20.46
N ALA A 217 -10.13 -2.58 -20.66
CA ALA A 217 -11.15 -2.39 -21.70
C ALA A 217 -10.57 -1.84 -23.02
N ALA A 218 -9.32 -1.36 -23.03
CA ALA A 218 -8.62 -0.82 -24.18
C ALA A 218 -7.90 -1.90 -24.99
#